data_634492f36cf70c3827245fcce46f812f
#
_entry.id   634492f36cf70c3827245fcce46f812f
#
_cell.length_a   1.000
_cell.length_b   1.000
_cell.length_c   1.000
_cell.angle_alpha   90.00
_cell.angle_beta   90.00
_cell.angle_gamma   90.00
#
_symmetry.space_group_name_H-M   'P 1'
#
loop_
_entity.id
_entity.type
_entity.pdbx_description
1 polymer ?
#
loop_
_entity_poly.entity_id
_entity_poly.type
_entity_poly.pdbx_seq_one_letter_code
_entity_poly.pdbx_strand_id
1 'polypeptide(L)'
;MIELPEAIVLSKEINDALSGKTIHQVIIAQSPHKFAWYYQDHEKYHEFMANKIIKKAYSQGGFVKIEIGENITLLLSEGIKIRYLNEGEPIPQKHQLLLEFSDHSALVCSVQMYGGLVAFKDKDYDNDYYGAARNKPSPLSDAFNEKYFEQLMAESSDKLSLKAFLATEQRVPGLGNGVLQDILFNAKFHPKKKINTLSKQDVKNLYFSLKSTLQQMTDLGGRDTEKDIFDYPGNYTTVLSKKTVGKPCPNCGATIEKQAYMGGSIYFCPTCQKI
;
A
#
# COMPACT_ATOMS: atom_id res chain seq x y z
N MET A 1 -2.60 -5.24 -3.72
CA MET A 1 -2.92 -4.43 -2.50
C MET A 1 -2.04 -3.19 -2.50
N ILE A 2 -2.58 -2.05 -2.15
CA ILE A 2 -1.83 -0.80 -2.04
C ILE A 2 -0.80 -0.95 -0.91
N GLU A 3 0.48 -0.81 -1.23
CA GLU A 3 1.58 -0.68 -0.29
C GLU A 3 2.31 0.63 -0.60
N LEU A 4 3.40 0.96 0.07
CA LEU A 4 4.01 2.29 -0.06
C LEU A 4 4.29 2.72 -1.52
N PRO A 5 4.89 1.88 -2.39
CA PRO A 5 5.14 2.27 -3.78
C PRO A 5 3.84 2.61 -4.53
N GLU A 6 2.83 1.74 -4.41
CA GLU A 6 1.54 1.96 -5.05
C GLU A 6 0.82 3.18 -4.48
N ALA A 7 0.87 3.41 -3.15
CA ALA A 7 0.26 4.59 -2.54
C ALA A 7 0.87 5.90 -3.08
N ILE A 8 2.18 5.93 -3.32
CA ILE A 8 2.87 7.09 -3.89
C ILE A 8 2.43 7.31 -5.34
N VAL A 9 2.44 6.24 -6.15
CA VAL A 9 2.06 6.30 -7.58
C VAL A 9 0.60 6.73 -7.73
N LEU A 10 -0.33 6.05 -7.06
CA LEU A 10 -1.75 6.37 -7.09
C LEU A 10 -2.04 7.81 -6.62
N SER A 11 -1.35 8.27 -5.58
CA SER A 11 -1.51 9.65 -5.10
C SER A 11 -1.06 10.67 -6.13
N LYS A 12 0.04 10.40 -6.84
CA LYS A 12 0.51 11.27 -7.94
C LYS A 12 -0.50 11.31 -9.08
N GLU A 13 -0.97 10.15 -9.52
CA GLU A 13 -1.94 10.05 -10.61
C GLU A 13 -3.30 10.70 -10.27
N ILE A 14 -3.75 10.54 -9.02
CA ILE A 14 -4.94 11.24 -8.51
C ILE A 14 -4.73 12.76 -8.55
N ASN A 15 -3.56 13.25 -8.17
CA ASN A 15 -3.26 14.68 -8.31
C ASN A 15 -3.32 15.15 -9.77
N ASP A 16 -2.69 14.39 -10.68
CA ASP A 16 -2.61 14.75 -12.08
C ASP A 16 -4.01 14.72 -12.76
N ALA A 17 -4.86 13.75 -12.38
CA ALA A 17 -6.16 13.55 -13.02
C ALA A 17 -7.33 14.28 -12.32
N LEU A 18 -7.28 14.48 -11.00
CA LEU A 18 -8.45 14.87 -10.21
C LEU A 18 -8.31 16.21 -9.49
N SER A 19 -7.10 16.77 -9.30
CA SER A 19 -6.95 18.06 -8.64
C SER A 19 -7.76 19.14 -9.34
N GLY A 20 -8.57 19.88 -8.58
CA GLY A 20 -9.45 20.91 -9.09
C GLY A 20 -10.83 20.42 -9.56
N LYS A 21 -11.05 19.11 -9.69
CA LYS A 21 -12.38 18.59 -10.05
C LYS A 21 -13.36 18.74 -8.90
N THR A 22 -14.59 19.13 -9.24
CA THR A 22 -15.71 19.23 -8.30
C THR A 22 -16.45 17.90 -8.25
N ILE A 23 -16.68 17.37 -7.06
CA ILE A 23 -17.50 16.17 -6.85
C ILE A 23 -18.97 16.54 -7.07
N HIS A 24 -19.61 15.92 -8.05
CA HIS A 24 -21.04 16.08 -8.33
C HIS A 24 -21.86 15.13 -7.48
N GLN A 25 -21.51 13.85 -7.48
CA GLN A 25 -22.24 12.81 -6.75
C GLN A 25 -21.28 11.85 -6.04
N VAL A 26 -21.71 11.36 -4.88
CA VAL A 26 -21.04 10.28 -4.13
C VAL A 26 -22.03 9.15 -3.95
N ILE A 27 -21.67 7.97 -4.41
CA ILE A 27 -22.40 6.72 -4.17
C ILE A 27 -21.51 5.82 -3.31
N ILE A 28 -22.05 5.40 -2.18
CA ILE A 28 -21.34 4.57 -1.21
C ILE A 28 -22.08 3.26 -1.02
N ALA A 29 -21.31 2.17 -0.79
CA ALA A 29 -21.83 0.85 -0.49
C ALA A 29 -22.83 0.29 -1.53
N GLN A 30 -22.71 0.70 -2.81
CA GLN A 30 -23.59 0.21 -3.91
C GLN A 30 -23.64 -1.32 -3.95
N SER A 31 -22.52 -1.98 -3.68
CA SER A 31 -22.45 -3.43 -3.54
C SER A 31 -21.96 -3.77 -2.13
N PRO A 32 -22.71 -4.54 -1.33
CA PRO A 32 -22.25 -4.96 -0.01
C PRO A 32 -20.96 -5.76 -0.09
N HIS A 33 -20.02 -5.45 0.80
CA HIS A 33 -18.79 -6.23 0.96
C HIS A 33 -18.48 -6.43 2.44
N LYS A 34 -18.38 -7.68 2.89
CA LYS A 34 -18.25 -8.05 4.31
C LYS A 34 -17.05 -7.37 5.00
N PHE A 35 -15.99 -7.09 4.28
CA PHE A 35 -14.75 -6.53 4.79
C PHE A 35 -14.46 -5.13 4.21
N ALA A 36 -15.50 -4.40 3.81
CA ALA A 36 -15.42 -2.98 3.56
C ALA A 36 -15.67 -2.24 4.88
N TRP A 37 -14.75 -1.32 5.22
CA TRP A 37 -14.87 -0.50 6.43
C TRP A 37 -15.08 0.95 6.05
N TYR A 38 -16.02 1.55 6.74
CA TYR A 38 -16.35 2.96 6.63
C TYR A 38 -16.20 3.60 8.01
N TYR A 39 -16.19 4.91 8.08
CA TYR A 39 -16.14 5.64 9.34
C TYR A 39 -17.43 6.39 9.58
N GLN A 40 -17.98 6.28 10.80
CA GLN A 40 -19.26 6.89 11.18
C GLN A 40 -20.40 6.49 10.23
N ASP A 41 -21.36 7.41 10.02
CA ASP A 41 -22.50 7.23 9.13
C ASP A 41 -22.07 7.48 7.68
N HIS A 42 -21.69 6.41 6.97
CA HIS A 42 -21.24 6.51 5.60
C HIS A 42 -22.34 6.92 4.62
N GLU A 43 -23.62 6.77 4.96
CA GLU A 43 -24.72 7.24 4.13
C GLU A 43 -24.69 8.75 3.93
N LYS A 44 -24.07 9.48 4.86
CA LYS A 44 -23.85 10.93 4.78
C LYS A 44 -22.65 11.37 3.97
N TYR A 45 -21.88 10.46 3.40
CA TYR A 45 -20.70 10.83 2.60
C TYR A 45 -21.05 11.73 1.42
N HIS A 46 -22.22 11.52 0.79
CA HIS A 46 -22.70 12.42 -0.25
C HIS A 46 -22.91 13.85 0.30
N GLU A 47 -23.60 14.00 1.40
CA GLU A 47 -23.94 15.32 1.97
C GLU A 47 -22.70 16.17 2.26
N PHE A 48 -21.62 15.58 2.74
CA PHE A 48 -20.46 16.38 3.11
C PHE A 48 -19.33 16.43 2.06
N MET A 49 -19.33 15.55 1.07
CA MET A 49 -18.35 15.60 -0.03
C MET A 49 -18.88 16.20 -1.33
N ALA A 50 -20.19 16.15 -1.61
CA ALA A 50 -20.75 16.71 -2.83
C ALA A 50 -20.53 18.24 -2.90
N ASN A 51 -20.34 18.76 -4.10
CA ASN A 51 -20.03 20.15 -4.42
C ASN A 51 -18.69 20.64 -3.82
N LYS A 52 -17.82 19.73 -3.38
CA LYS A 52 -16.45 20.04 -2.92
C LYS A 52 -15.44 19.70 -3.99
N ILE A 53 -14.31 20.39 -3.91
CA ILE A 53 -13.21 20.24 -4.88
C ILE A 53 -12.17 19.28 -4.32
N ILE A 54 -11.67 18.37 -5.14
CA ILE A 54 -10.46 17.60 -4.84
C ILE A 54 -9.27 18.56 -4.81
N LYS A 55 -8.60 18.68 -3.67
CA LYS A 55 -7.45 19.58 -3.51
C LYS A 55 -6.15 18.89 -3.82
N LYS A 56 -5.88 17.82 -3.12
CA LYS A 56 -4.59 17.12 -3.19
C LYS A 56 -4.71 15.69 -2.70
N ALA A 57 -3.90 14.81 -3.28
CA ALA A 57 -3.70 13.46 -2.77
C ALA A 57 -2.23 13.24 -2.42
N TYR A 58 -1.96 12.44 -1.39
CA TYR A 58 -0.62 12.00 -1.00
C TYR A 58 -0.64 10.66 -0.27
N SER A 59 0.48 9.96 -0.31
CA SER A 59 0.65 8.71 0.41
C SER A 59 0.92 8.95 1.89
N GLN A 60 0.34 8.09 2.73
CA GLN A 60 0.61 8.03 4.16
C GLN A 60 0.86 6.57 4.52
N GLY A 61 2.12 6.13 4.44
CA GLY A 61 2.42 4.70 4.43
C GLY A 61 1.75 4.02 3.24
N GLY A 62 0.98 2.95 3.49
CA GLY A 62 0.19 2.25 2.47
C GLY A 62 -1.20 2.83 2.23
N PHE A 63 -1.50 4.03 2.73
CA PHE A 63 -2.78 4.70 2.49
C PHE A 63 -2.65 5.76 1.40
N VAL A 64 -3.72 5.91 0.61
CA VAL A 64 -3.93 7.06 -0.28
C VAL A 64 -4.86 8.02 0.46
N LYS A 65 -4.37 9.20 0.81
CA LYS A 65 -5.11 10.27 1.45
C LYS A 65 -5.48 11.33 0.43
N ILE A 66 -6.77 11.65 0.32
CA ILE A 66 -7.29 12.67 -0.60
C ILE A 66 -7.93 13.78 0.22
N GLU A 67 -7.46 15.00 0.06
CA GLU A 67 -8.02 16.21 0.69
C GLU A 67 -9.12 16.79 -0.19
N ILE A 68 -10.29 17.00 0.40
CA ILE A 68 -11.51 17.44 -0.27
C ILE A 68 -12.04 18.70 0.44
N GLY A 69 -12.31 19.75 -0.34
CA GLY A 69 -12.76 21.03 0.22
C GLY A 69 -11.78 21.60 1.24
N GLU A 70 -12.25 22.19 2.32
CA GLU A 70 -11.37 22.85 3.30
C GLU A 70 -10.87 21.89 4.39
N ASN A 71 -11.69 20.90 4.78
CA ASN A 71 -11.44 20.10 5.97
C ASN A 71 -11.91 18.65 5.89
N ILE A 72 -12.06 18.11 4.70
CA ILE A 72 -12.49 16.71 4.52
C ILE A 72 -11.32 15.88 4.02
N THR A 73 -11.13 14.73 4.60
CA THR A 73 -10.17 13.71 4.17
C THR A 73 -10.93 12.45 3.75
N LEU A 74 -10.65 11.96 2.54
CA LEU A 74 -10.97 10.60 2.13
C LEU A 74 -9.68 9.77 2.19
N LEU A 75 -9.71 8.71 2.99
CA LEU A 75 -8.58 7.80 3.21
C LEU A 75 -8.93 6.44 2.63
N LEU A 76 -8.11 5.97 1.69
CA LEU A 76 -8.25 4.68 1.03
C LEU A 76 -7.10 3.77 1.48
N SER A 77 -7.44 2.59 2.02
CA SER A 77 -6.44 1.68 2.58
C SER A 77 -6.03 0.55 1.62
N GLU A 78 -5.13 -0.27 2.06
CA GLU A 78 -4.39 -1.29 1.28
C GLU A 78 -5.20 -2.26 0.41
N GLY A 79 -6.40 -2.64 0.80
CA GLY A 79 -7.22 -3.61 0.05
C GLY A 79 -8.16 -3.01 -0.98
N ILE A 80 -8.05 -1.70 -1.22
CA ILE A 80 -8.89 -0.98 -2.17
C ILE A 80 -8.25 -1.02 -3.56
N LYS A 81 -9.06 -1.30 -4.58
CA LYS A 81 -8.74 -1.02 -5.98
C LYS A 81 -9.36 0.32 -6.34
N ILE A 82 -8.55 1.23 -6.85
CA ILE A 82 -8.94 2.56 -7.31
C ILE A 82 -8.90 2.57 -8.83
N ARG A 83 -9.91 3.10 -9.47
CA ARG A 83 -9.97 3.25 -10.92
C ARG A 83 -10.58 4.59 -11.31
N TYR A 84 -9.92 5.31 -12.19
CA TYR A 84 -10.45 6.50 -12.86
C TYR A 84 -11.18 6.08 -14.14
N LEU A 85 -12.32 6.70 -14.37
CA LEU A 85 -13.14 6.53 -15.58
C LEU A 85 -13.32 7.89 -16.26
N ASN A 86 -13.06 7.94 -17.55
CA ASN A 86 -13.39 9.11 -18.36
C ASN A 86 -14.92 9.19 -18.57
N GLU A 87 -15.37 10.36 -19.01
CA GLU A 87 -16.76 10.53 -19.44
C GLU A 87 -17.18 9.45 -20.44
N GLY A 88 -18.33 8.85 -20.22
CA GLY A 88 -18.89 7.79 -21.09
C GLY A 88 -18.33 6.39 -20.87
N GLU A 89 -17.30 6.21 -20.06
CA GLU A 89 -16.84 4.86 -19.69
C GLU A 89 -17.83 4.17 -18.76
N PRO A 90 -18.08 2.85 -18.94
CA PRO A 90 -19.07 2.14 -18.15
C PRO A 90 -18.63 2.01 -16.70
N ILE A 91 -19.49 2.43 -15.78
CA ILE A 91 -19.28 2.28 -14.34
C ILE A 91 -19.46 0.79 -13.98
N PRO A 92 -18.46 0.18 -13.30
CA PRO A 92 -18.59 -1.19 -12.82
C PRO A 92 -19.81 -1.37 -11.90
N GLN A 93 -20.61 -2.41 -12.13
CA GLN A 93 -21.80 -2.69 -11.31
C GLN A 93 -21.47 -2.91 -9.83
N LYS A 94 -20.29 -3.49 -9.55
CA LYS A 94 -19.82 -3.77 -8.18
C LYS A 94 -18.76 -2.76 -7.79
N HIS A 95 -19.11 -1.87 -6.88
CA HIS A 95 -18.21 -0.93 -6.25
C HIS A 95 -18.68 -0.55 -4.85
N GLN A 96 -17.76 -0.08 -4.02
CA GLN A 96 -18.04 0.32 -2.65
C GLN A 96 -17.97 1.84 -2.46
N LEU A 97 -17.34 2.56 -3.40
CA LEU A 97 -17.37 4.02 -3.47
C LEU A 97 -17.28 4.45 -4.93
N LEU A 98 -18.11 5.41 -5.30
CA LEU A 98 -18.04 6.16 -6.55
C LEU A 98 -18.05 7.65 -6.22
N LEU A 99 -17.07 8.38 -6.74
CA LEU A 99 -17.08 9.84 -6.83
C LEU A 99 -17.28 10.20 -8.30
N GLU A 100 -18.45 10.71 -8.65
CA GLU A 100 -18.71 11.29 -9.97
C GLU A 100 -18.39 12.78 -9.93
N PHE A 101 -17.68 13.26 -10.93
CA PHE A 101 -17.29 14.67 -11.03
C PHE A 101 -18.21 15.45 -11.99
N SER A 102 -18.18 16.79 -11.89
CA SER A 102 -19.03 17.66 -12.70
C SER A 102 -18.76 17.59 -14.21
N ASP A 103 -17.63 17.04 -14.61
CA ASP A 103 -17.26 16.75 -16.00
C ASP A 103 -17.61 15.33 -16.45
N HIS A 104 -18.47 14.64 -15.70
CA HIS A 104 -18.93 13.27 -15.94
C HIS A 104 -17.83 12.19 -15.90
N SER A 105 -16.61 12.52 -15.53
CA SER A 105 -15.60 11.52 -15.17
C SER A 105 -15.87 10.98 -13.75
N ALA A 106 -15.26 9.85 -13.39
CA ALA A 106 -15.49 9.26 -12.08
C ALA A 106 -14.26 8.59 -11.49
N LEU A 107 -14.18 8.56 -10.15
CA LEU A 107 -13.27 7.71 -9.39
C LEU A 107 -14.06 6.59 -8.73
N VAL A 108 -13.75 5.35 -9.08
CA VAL A 108 -14.42 4.15 -8.57
C VAL A 108 -13.50 3.37 -7.68
N CYS A 109 -13.98 3.01 -6.48
CA CYS A 109 -13.23 2.19 -5.53
C CYS A 109 -13.97 0.89 -5.24
N SER A 110 -13.25 -0.22 -5.30
CA SER A 110 -13.75 -1.55 -4.94
C SER A 110 -12.85 -2.25 -3.94
N VAL A 111 -13.45 -2.98 -3.01
CA VAL A 111 -12.73 -3.79 -2.02
C VAL A 111 -12.46 -5.16 -2.62
N GLN A 112 -11.19 -5.59 -2.64
CA GLN A 112 -10.80 -6.90 -3.17
C GLN A 112 -10.81 -7.98 -2.10
N MET A 113 -10.22 -7.73 -0.94
CA MET A 113 -10.18 -8.67 0.19
C MET A 113 -10.74 -8.02 1.46
N TYR A 114 -10.18 -6.92 1.85
CA TYR A 114 -10.60 -6.05 2.95
C TYR A 114 -10.07 -4.65 2.65
N GLY A 115 -10.72 -3.62 3.16
CA GLY A 115 -10.22 -2.26 2.95
C GLY A 115 -11.13 -1.19 3.54
N GLY A 116 -10.51 -0.08 3.92
CA GLY A 116 -11.17 1.10 4.45
C GLY A 116 -11.39 2.15 3.38
N LEU A 117 -12.62 2.61 3.29
CA LEU A 117 -13.08 3.74 2.49
C LEU A 117 -13.60 4.78 3.50
N VAL A 118 -12.66 5.49 4.13
CA VAL A 118 -12.90 6.27 5.33
C VAL A 118 -12.91 7.75 4.99
N ALA A 119 -14.04 8.42 5.16
CA ALA A 119 -14.13 9.86 5.00
C ALA A 119 -14.43 10.52 6.36
N PHE A 120 -13.69 11.59 6.69
CA PHE A 120 -13.80 12.30 7.96
C PHE A 120 -13.42 13.78 7.82
N LYS A 121 -13.86 14.58 8.79
CA LYS A 121 -13.39 15.95 8.93
C LYS A 121 -12.08 15.98 9.73
N ASP A 122 -11.32 17.05 9.56
CA ASP A 122 -9.99 17.20 10.16
C ASP A 122 -9.93 16.73 11.63
N LYS A 123 -8.95 15.85 11.90
CA LYS A 123 -8.60 15.27 13.21
C LYS A 123 -9.64 14.35 13.87
N ASP A 124 -10.79 14.12 13.26
CA ASP A 124 -11.86 13.30 13.86
C ASP A 124 -11.62 11.79 13.74
N TYR A 125 -10.64 11.36 12.95
CA TYR A 125 -10.35 9.95 12.75
C TYR A 125 -9.17 9.50 13.59
N ASP A 126 -9.47 8.79 14.67
CA ASP A 126 -8.48 8.12 15.51
C ASP A 126 -8.50 6.61 15.23
N ASN A 127 -7.36 6.12 14.73
CA ASN A 127 -7.16 4.72 14.40
C ASN A 127 -5.68 4.40 14.56
N ASP A 128 -5.34 3.46 15.43
CA ASP A 128 -3.96 3.12 15.78
C ASP A 128 -3.12 2.76 14.55
N TYR A 129 -3.68 2.02 13.60
CA TYR A 129 -2.96 1.57 12.41
C TYR A 129 -2.64 2.73 11.46
N TYR A 130 -3.61 3.63 11.24
CA TYR A 130 -3.39 4.86 10.49
C TYR A 130 -2.51 5.85 11.25
N GLY A 131 -2.72 5.98 12.56
CA GLY A 131 -1.89 6.81 13.45
C GLY A 131 -0.42 6.40 13.41
N ALA A 132 -0.14 5.11 13.45
CA ALA A 132 1.22 4.58 13.32
C ALA A 132 1.85 4.93 11.96
N ALA A 133 1.10 4.81 10.85
CA ALA A 133 1.57 5.21 9.53
C ALA A 133 1.77 6.73 9.42
N ARG A 134 0.93 7.53 10.09
CA ARG A 134 0.99 9.00 10.07
C ARG A 134 2.17 9.56 10.87
N ASN A 135 2.47 8.97 12.03
CA ASN A 135 3.40 9.53 13.00
C ASN A 135 4.84 9.05 12.82
N LYS A 136 5.09 8.07 11.97
CA LYS A 136 6.44 7.55 11.68
C LYS A 136 6.97 8.09 10.35
N PRO A 137 8.28 8.21 10.20
CA PRO A 137 8.88 8.63 8.93
C PRO A 137 8.59 7.62 7.82
N SER A 138 8.27 8.12 6.62
CA SER A 138 8.17 7.26 5.44
C SER A 138 9.50 6.56 5.16
N PRO A 139 9.49 5.27 4.81
CA PRO A 139 10.70 4.53 4.45
C PRO A 139 11.54 5.17 3.34
N LEU A 140 10.94 6.00 2.48
CA LEU A 140 11.64 6.72 1.41
C LEU A 140 12.10 8.12 1.80
N SER A 141 11.74 8.63 2.97
CA SER A 141 12.23 9.93 3.46
C SER A 141 13.65 9.87 4.02
N ASP A 142 14.31 11.03 4.14
CA ASP A 142 15.63 11.16 4.77
C ASP A 142 15.57 10.89 6.28
N ALA A 143 14.42 11.15 6.92
CA ALA A 143 14.22 10.87 8.34
C ALA A 143 14.23 9.35 8.64
N PHE A 144 13.90 8.49 7.65
CA PHE A 144 14.07 7.04 7.76
C PHE A 144 15.50 6.65 7.36
N ASN A 145 16.48 7.03 8.16
CA ASN A 145 17.89 6.74 7.93
C ASN A 145 18.34 5.44 8.62
N GLU A 146 19.59 5.04 8.39
CA GLU A 146 20.16 3.80 8.94
C GLU A 146 20.06 3.77 10.47
N LYS A 147 20.38 4.89 11.15
CA LYS A 147 20.31 5.00 12.61
C LYS A 147 18.88 4.81 13.14
N TYR A 148 17.87 5.40 12.45
CA TYR A 148 16.46 5.20 12.80
C TYR A 148 16.06 3.73 12.65
N PHE A 149 16.49 3.09 11.56
CA PHE A 149 16.18 1.68 11.31
C PHE A 149 16.83 0.75 12.34
N GLU A 150 18.08 0.99 12.72
CA GLU A 150 18.77 0.26 13.79
C GLU A 150 18.05 0.41 15.13
N GLN A 151 17.63 1.63 15.47
CA GLN A 151 16.88 1.90 16.70
C GLN A 151 15.52 1.18 16.68
N LEU A 152 14.77 1.27 15.58
CA LEU A 152 13.50 0.57 15.41
C LEU A 152 13.64 -0.94 15.59
N MET A 153 14.73 -1.52 15.09
CA MET A 153 15.03 -2.93 15.26
C MET A 153 15.40 -3.27 16.70
N ALA A 154 16.19 -2.46 17.37
CA ALA A 154 16.58 -2.66 18.77
C ALA A 154 15.42 -2.54 19.76
N GLU A 155 14.44 -1.68 19.47
CA GLU A 155 13.21 -1.52 20.27
C GLU A 155 12.17 -2.62 20.00
N SER A 156 12.35 -3.39 18.93
CA SER A 156 11.43 -4.48 18.58
C SER A 156 11.77 -5.77 19.35
N SER A 157 10.74 -6.61 19.57
CA SER A 157 10.98 -7.91 20.18
C SER A 157 11.96 -8.75 19.35
N ASP A 158 13.01 -9.24 19.98
CA ASP A 158 14.07 -10.06 19.40
C ASP A 158 13.56 -11.41 18.80
N LYS A 159 12.37 -11.84 19.21
CA LYS A 159 11.71 -13.05 18.72
C LYS A 159 11.00 -12.88 17.39
N LEU A 160 10.90 -11.65 16.86
CA LEU A 160 10.24 -11.41 15.61
C LEU A 160 11.00 -12.05 14.43
N SER A 161 10.25 -12.58 13.48
CA SER A 161 10.80 -12.89 12.16
C SER A 161 10.92 -11.62 11.32
N LEU A 162 11.75 -11.64 10.30
CA LEU A 162 11.88 -10.51 9.36
C LEU A 162 10.55 -10.14 8.71
N LYS A 163 9.70 -11.14 8.37
CA LYS A 163 8.34 -10.84 7.91
C LYS A 163 7.53 -10.10 8.97
N ALA A 164 7.55 -10.55 10.21
CA ALA A 164 6.80 -9.91 11.29
C ALA A 164 7.33 -8.49 11.56
N PHE A 165 8.64 -8.32 11.59
CA PHE A 165 9.25 -7.01 11.81
C PHE A 165 8.87 -6.01 10.71
N LEU A 166 9.00 -6.40 9.44
CA LEU A 166 8.79 -5.48 8.32
C LEU A 166 7.31 -5.17 8.03
N ALA A 167 6.42 -6.17 8.13
CA ALA A 167 5.07 -6.07 7.56
C ALA A 167 3.94 -6.12 8.59
N THR A 168 4.20 -5.92 9.88
CA THR A 168 3.14 -5.83 10.89
C THR A 168 3.23 -4.56 11.72
N GLU A 169 2.08 -4.13 12.27
CA GLU A 169 1.95 -2.99 13.20
C GLU A 169 2.46 -1.65 12.65
N GLN A 170 2.56 -1.51 11.33
CA GLN A 170 3.13 -0.32 10.71
C GLN A 170 4.47 0.11 11.35
N ARG A 171 5.30 -0.88 11.77
CA ARG A 171 6.67 -0.58 12.25
C ARG A 171 7.45 0.14 11.17
N VAL A 172 7.37 -0.37 9.95
CA VAL A 172 7.83 0.29 8.73
C VAL A 172 6.59 0.71 7.94
N PRO A 173 6.23 2.00 7.92
CA PRO A 173 4.97 2.45 7.34
C PRO A 173 4.81 2.05 5.87
N GLY A 174 3.68 1.44 5.54
CA GLY A 174 3.33 1.04 4.18
C GLY A 174 4.02 -0.21 3.66
N LEU A 175 4.81 -0.91 4.50
CA LEU A 175 5.30 -2.23 4.13
C LEU A 175 4.24 -3.29 4.40
N GLY A 176 3.90 -4.02 3.37
CA GLY A 176 3.02 -5.18 3.45
C GLY A 176 3.68 -6.45 2.93
N ASN A 177 2.86 -7.47 2.76
CA ASN A 177 3.35 -8.79 2.35
C ASN A 177 3.85 -8.85 0.90
N GLY A 178 3.49 -7.90 0.07
CA GLY A 178 3.91 -7.87 -1.34
C GLY A 178 5.33 -7.35 -1.52
N VAL A 179 5.64 -6.15 -1.01
CA VAL A 179 6.97 -5.52 -1.18
C VAL A 179 8.06 -6.23 -0.39
N LEU A 180 7.73 -6.81 0.78
CA LEU A 180 8.73 -7.48 1.61
C LEU A 180 9.40 -8.67 0.92
N GLN A 181 8.74 -9.32 -0.04
CA GLN A 181 9.27 -10.50 -0.70
C GLN A 181 10.58 -10.19 -1.45
N ASP A 182 10.53 -9.17 -2.29
CA ASP A 182 11.70 -8.77 -3.09
C ASP A 182 12.74 -8.03 -2.25
N ILE A 183 12.34 -7.28 -1.23
CA ILE A 183 13.26 -6.68 -0.24
C ILE A 183 14.10 -7.79 0.42
N LEU A 184 13.47 -8.85 0.89
CA LEU A 184 14.18 -9.95 1.55
C LEU A 184 14.98 -10.81 0.56
N PHE A 185 14.51 -10.96 -0.68
CA PHE A 185 15.26 -11.63 -1.73
C PHE A 185 16.56 -10.90 -2.05
N ASN A 186 16.49 -9.58 -2.23
CA ASN A 186 17.64 -8.74 -2.51
C ASN A 186 18.64 -8.71 -1.34
N ALA A 187 18.14 -8.71 -0.10
CA ALA A 187 18.97 -8.83 1.11
C ALA A 187 19.48 -10.27 1.36
N LYS A 188 19.01 -11.29 0.60
CA LYS A 188 19.33 -12.71 0.78
C LYS A 188 18.89 -13.30 2.12
N PHE A 189 17.81 -12.79 2.69
CA PHE A 189 17.26 -13.28 3.95
C PHE A 189 15.94 -14.01 3.75
N HIS A 190 15.82 -15.15 4.43
CA HIS A 190 14.55 -15.89 4.48
C HIS A 190 13.52 -15.13 5.34
N PRO A 191 12.23 -15.04 4.93
CA PRO A 191 11.21 -14.30 5.69
C PRO A 191 11.00 -14.76 7.14
N LYS A 192 11.34 -16.02 7.46
CA LYS A 192 11.26 -16.58 8.81
C LYS A 192 12.51 -16.33 9.67
N LYS A 193 13.61 -15.83 9.10
CA LYS A 193 14.84 -15.51 9.84
C LYS A 193 14.53 -14.55 10.97
N LYS A 194 15.08 -14.82 12.18
CA LYS A 194 14.84 -14.02 13.37
C LYS A 194 15.72 -12.77 13.39
N ILE A 195 15.18 -11.63 13.85
CA ILE A 195 15.96 -10.39 13.88
C ILE A 195 17.15 -10.47 14.82
N ASN A 196 17.08 -11.21 15.93
CA ASN A 196 18.18 -11.40 16.88
C ASN A 196 19.35 -12.23 16.32
N THR A 197 19.20 -12.85 15.14
CA THR A 197 20.28 -13.61 14.49
C THR A 197 21.05 -12.77 13.48
N LEU A 198 20.66 -11.51 13.30
CA LEU A 198 21.32 -10.61 12.35
C LEU A 198 22.57 -9.97 12.96
N SER A 199 23.66 -9.99 12.22
CA SER A 199 24.83 -9.17 12.51
C SER A 199 24.55 -7.69 12.19
N LYS A 200 25.41 -6.78 12.67
CA LYS A 200 25.30 -5.36 12.30
C LYS A 200 25.38 -5.15 10.78
N GLN A 201 26.20 -5.94 10.09
CA GLN A 201 26.29 -5.86 8.63
C GLN A 201 24.99 -6.35 7.96
N ASP A 202 24.33 -7.38 8.50
CA ASP A 202 23.05 -7.85 8.00
C ASP A 202 21.95 -6.80 8.15
N VAL A 203 21.91 -6.09 9.29
CA VAL A 203 20.98 -4.98 9.51
C VAL A 203 21.17 -3.88 8.47
N LYS A 204 22.43 -3.50 8.24
CA LYS A 204 22.79 -2.52 7.21
C LYS A 204 22.39 -2.98 5.81
N ASN A 205 22.65 -4.23 5.45
CA ASN A 205 22.25 -4.80 4.16
C ASN A 205 20.74 -4.80 3.99
N LEU A 206 20.00 -5.15 5.04
CA LEU A 206 18.54 -5.11 5.03
C LEU A 206 18.00 -3.69 4.84
N TYR A 207 18.56 -2.71 5.53
CA TYR A 207 18.20 -1.30 5.38
C TYR A 207 18.38 -0.82 3.93
N PHE A 208 19.56 -1.05 3.34
CA PHE A 208 19.82 -0.65 1.96
C PHE A 208 18.94 -1.38 0.96
N SER A 209 18.71 -2.68 1.15
CA SER A 209 17.79 -3.45 0.32
C SER A 209 16.36 -2.91 0.38
N LEU A 210 15.90 -2.55 1.59
CA LEU A 210 14.58 -1.95 1.79
C LEU A 210 14.46 -0.62 1.02
N LYS A 211 15.40 0.30 1.24
CA LYS A 211 15.38 1.62 0.58
C LYS A 211 15.43 1.49 -0.95
N SER A 212 16.40 0.74 -1.47
CA SER A 212 16.61 0.61 -2.92
C SER A 212 15.46 -0.12 -3.62
N THR A 213 14.92 -1.16 -3.01
CA THR A 213 13.82 -1.92 -3.62
C THR A 213 12.53 -1.08 -3.64
N LEU A 214 12.20 -0.39 -2.55
CA LEU A 214 11.02 0.48 -2.50
C LEU A 214 11.14 1.66 -3.48
N GLN A 215 12.34 2.27 -3.58
CA GLN A 215 12.60 3.34 -4.53
C GLN A 215 12.40 2.85 -5.97
N GLN A 216 13.00 1.72 -6.33
CA GLN A 216 12.86 1.13 -7.65
C GLN A 216 11.42 0.77 -8.00
N MET A 217 10.67 0.20 -7.05
CA MET A 217 9.23 -0.07 -7.23
C MET A 217 8.44 1.22 -7.50
N THR A 218 8.76 2.29 -6.78
CA THR A 218 8.11 3.59 -6.94
C THR A 218 8.46 4.23 -8.29
N ASP A 219 9.74 4.26 -8.64
CA ASP A 219 10.23 4.89 -9.89
C ASP A 219 9.69 4.20 -11.15
N LEU A 220 9.42 2.90 -11.05
CA LEU A 220 8.83 2.09 -12.12
C LEU A 220 7.28 2.07 -12.10
N GLY A 221 6.64 2.96 -11.34
CA GLY A 221 5.18 3.07 -11.33
C GLY A 221 4.46 1.93 -10.62
N GLY A 222 5.10 1.32 -9.60
CA GLY A 222 4.53 0.21 -8.83
C GLY A 222 4.89 -1.17 -9.37
N ARG A 223 4.41 -2.20 -8.65
CA ARG A 223 4.66 -3.60 -9.00
C ARG A 223 3.76 -4.09 -10.13
N ASP A 224 4.25 -5.02 -10.95
CA ASP A 224 3.51 -5.70 -12.02
C ASP A 224 2.31 -6.53 -11.53
N THR A 225 2.20 -6.73 -10.22
CA THR A 225 1.09 -7.43 -9.56
C THR A 225 -0.06 -6.51 -9.16
N GLU A 226 0.15 -5.21 -9.20
CA GLU A 226 -0.79 -4.16 -8.83
C GLU A 226 -1.08 -3.25 -10.03
N LYS A 227 -2.13 -2.45 -9.95
CA LYS A 227 -2.58 -1.60 -11.04
C LYS A 227 -2.68 -0.14 -10.58
N ASP A 228 -2.44 0.75 -11.50
CA ASP A 228 -2.66 2.18 -11.37
C ASP A 228 -4.15 2.57 -11.48
N ILE A 229 -4.48 3.88 -11.41
CA ILE A 229 -5.87 4.35 -11.54
C ILE A 229 -6.45 4.16 -12.95
N PHE A 230 -5.62 3.96 -13.97
CA PHE A 230 -6.02 3.70 -15.36
C PHE A 230 -6.08 2.22 -15.71
N ASP A 231 -5.95 1.34 -14.70
CA ASP A 231 -6.00 -0.14 -14.82
C ASP A 231 -4.77 -0.75 -15.52
N TYR A 232 -3.65 -0.02 -15.64
CA TYR A 232 -2.38 -0.54 -16.13
C TYR A 232 -1.54 -1.14 -14.98
N PRO A 233 -0.85 -2.25 -15.21
CA PRO A 233 0.06 -2.80 -14.21
C PRO A 233 1.30 -1.92 -14.06
N GLY A 234 1.89 -1.88 -12.87
CA GLY A 234 3.20 -1.27 -12.67
C GLY A 234 4.31 -1.96 -13.49
N ASN A 235 5.39 -1.24 -13.74
CA ASN A 235 6.52 -1.73 -14.56
C ASN A 235 7.62 -2.42 -13.74
N TYR A 236 7.53 -2.43 -12.40
CA TYR A 236 8.43 -3.23 -11.60
C TYR A 236 8.06 -4.70 -11.67
N THR A 237 8.88 -5.50 -12.35
CA THR A 237 8.67 -6.95 -12.42
C THR A 237 9.07 -7.62 -11.12
N THR A 238 8.08 -8.17 -10.40
CA THR A 238 8.32 -8.85 -9.12
C THR A 238 9.12 -10.13 -9.29
N VAL A 239 10.19 -10.27 -8.51
CA VAL A 239 11.02 -11.50 -8.49
C VAL A 239 10.28 -12.60 -7.72
N LEU A 240 9.71 -12.27 -6.58
CA LEU A 240 9.02 -13.22 -5.71
C LEU A 240 7.53 -12.88 -5.56
N SER A 241 6.70 -13.61 -6.27
CA SER A 241 5.23 -13.43 -6.22
C SER A 241 4.50 -14.73 -6.59
N LYS A 242 3.18 -14.72 -6.54
CA LYS A 242 2.36 -15.82 -7.05
C LYS A 242 2.61 -16.15 -8.54
N LYS A 243 3.15 -15.19 -9.31
CA LYS A 243 3.45 -15.36 -10.74
C LYS A 243 4.77 -16.12 -10.98
N THR A 244 5.63 -16.21 -9.97
CA THR A 244 6.99 -16.76 -10.09
C THR A 244 7.22 -18.07 -9.34
N VAL A 245 6.26 -18.49 -8.50
CA VAL A 245 6.30 -19.81 -7.83
C VAL A 245 6.49 -20.94 -8.85
N GLY A 246 7.40 -21.86 -8.56
CA GLY A 246 7.72 -22.99 -9.42
C GLY A 246 8.68 -22.63 -10.57
N LYS A 247 9.00 -21.35 -10.78
CA LYS A 247 9.97 -20.92 -11.78
C LYS A 247 11.40 -20.95 -11.21
N PRO A 248 12.43 -20.99 -12.08
CA PRO A 248 13.81 -20.90 -11.63
C PRO A 248 14.12 -19.52 -11.05
N CYS A 249 14.88 -19.50 -9.96
CA CYS A 249 15.41 -18.29 -9.36
C CYS A 249 16.37 -17.59 -10.32
N PRO A 250 16.22 -16.27 -10.57
CA PRO A 250 17.10 -15.57 -11.53
C PRO A 250 18.57 -15.53 -11.09
N ASN A 251 18.86 -15.70 -9.79
CA ASN A 251 20.22 -15.65 -9.27
C ASN A 251 20.94 -17.01 -9.27
N CYS A 252 20.22 -18.13 -9.04
CA CYS A 252 20.87 -19.42 -8.84
C CYS A 252 20.19 -20.60 -9.53
N GLY A 253 19.07 -20.38 -10.23
CA GLY A 253 18.33 -21.43 -10.95
C GLY A 253 17.47 -22.35 -10.07
N ALA A 254 17.59 -22.32 -8.74
CA ALA A 254 16.76 -23.13 -7.85
C ALA A 254 15.28 -22.74 -7.96
N THR A 255 14.38 -23.69 -7.76
CA THR A 255 12.94 -23.43 -7.85
C THR A 255 12.46 -22.48 -6.74
N ILE A 256 11.72 -21.44 -7.11
CA ILE A 256 11.07 -20.52 -6.16
C ILE A 256 9.93 -21.26 -5.45
N GLU A 257 9.95 -21.22 -4.13
CA GLU A 257 9.00 -21.88 -3.25
C GLU A 257 7.97 -20.91 -2.66
N LYS A 258 6.84 -21.50 -2.23
CA LYS A 258 5.77 -20.81 -1.49
C LYS A 258 5.46 -21.57 -0.21
N GLN A 259 5.28 -20.83 0.89
CA GLN A 259 4.77 -21.37 2.16
C GLN A 259 3.70 -20.47 2.75
N ALA A 260 2.72 -21.05 3.45
CA ALA A 260 1.81 -20.29 4.31
C ALA A 260 2.57 -19.87 5.58
N TYR A 261 2.52 -18.59 5.91
CA TYR A 261 3.15 -18.08 7.12
C TYR A 261 2.51 -16.76 7.59
N MET A 262 2.10 -16.69 8.86
CA MET A 262 1.49 -15.51 9.48
C MET A 262 0.32 -14.94 8.67
N GLY A 263 -0.70 -15.75 8.42
CA GLY A 263 -1.93 -15.32 7.76
C GLY A 263 -1.81 -14.99 6.27
N GLY A 264 -0.63 -15.19 5.67
CA GLY A 264 -0.40 -14.95 4.24
C GLY A 264 0.57 -15.94 3.63
N SER A 265 0.98 -15.69 2.39
CA SER A 265 2.00 -16.49 1.71
C SER A 265 3.34 -15.79 1.75
N ILE A 266 4.41 -16.54 1.98
CA ILE A 266 5.79 -16.10 1.70
C ILE A 266 6.29 -16.83 0.46
N TYR A 267 7.09 -16.14 -0.32
CA TYR A 267 7.76 -16.66 -1.50
C TYR A 267 9.26 -16.49 -1.28
N PHE A 268 10.06 -17.49 -1.62
CA PHE A 268 11.49 -17.44 -1.39
C PHE A 268 12.25 -18.41 -2.29
N CYS A 269 13.54 -18.13 -2.47
CA CYS A 269 14.47 -19.08 -3.06
C CYS A 269 15.19 -19.84 -1.94
N PRO A 270 15.05 -21.18 -1.85
CA PRO A 270 15.64 -21.95 -0.74
C PRO A 270 17.18 -21.95 -0.74
N THR A 271 17.80 -21.64 -1.89
CA THR A 271 19.26 -21.57 -2.02
C THR A 271 19.80 -20.18 -1.66
N CYS A 272 19.17 -19.11 -2.18
CA CYS A 272 19.64 -17.73 -1.95
C CYS A 272 19.28 -17.19 -0.57
N GLN A 273 18.16 -17.63 0.01
CA GLN A 273 17.58 -17.09 1.24
C GLN A 273 17.54 -18.17 2.33
N LYS A 274 18.68 -18.36 2.99
CA LYS A 274 18.78 -19.31 4.12
C LYS A 274 18.21 -18.70 5.41
N ILE A 275 17.65 -19.57 6.27
CA ILE A 275 17.16 -19.22 7.62
C ILE A 275 18.36 -18.91 8.53
#